data_633da7dd7e618853124bb96b933740d9
#
_entry.id   633da7dd7e618853124bb96b933740d9
#
_cell.length_a   1.000
_cell.length_b   1.000
_cell.length_c   1.000
_cell.angle_alpha   90.00
_cell.angle_beta   90.00
_cell.angle_gamma   90.00
#
_symmetry.space_group_name_H-M   'P 1'
#
loop_
_entity.id
_entity.type
_entity.pdbx_description
1 polymer ?
#
loop_
_entity_poly.entity_id
_entity_poly.type
_entity_poly.pdbx_seq_one_letter_code
_entity_poly.pdbx_strand_id
1 'polypeptide(L)'
;MKSYKINILALGLAAVSFASCSDFLDKTPDDRTEIDSEIKVVDLLKTSYPDANYQWLCELSSDNMIDNNTPHVPYDSDKNQKETHYNLSPYGREDDELFKFEPTITSTYNTSDSPNSFWSGTYASVASVNHALEAIDKIGGTDNAKLSAKLRAAKGEALLIRAYDHFLLVNIFSPIYKDAEASKLDKGVPYVTEVEGNVHVNYSRGTVFDTYEKIEKDLLEGLSLITDDNYQMPKYHFNVNAAHAFAARFYLYKREYEKVIEHANAVLGTDPADAANMLMDYSIFTDCSYSSDFANAWQNPSLNNNLMLVTTYSILMRRALGNRYSTNSLAAREIFYHVGPTWPRWKANPTIIVGGMFARDSEYGYAPGKASEQFQYTNKVSGIGFAHTVVRAFTSTNLILERAEAKVMLGRYDDALADIIAYDSNRQTFSEADRNSFFSGGGMKEPSWDVYLPYYNPENKELKPNCFANWDFTQGVSASFVVPQEAVIYMNIINDMRRSENWMEGLRFFDLKRWGMGVKHQVGVDREIYELQPNDEKFAIEVPWEALSAGLESSHSTVSAGAPVTRATFDKDELMVK
;
A
#
# COMPACT_ATOMS: atom_id res chain seq x y z
N MET A 1 40.32 -72.54 24.78
CA MET A 1 39.86 -71.53 25.76
C MET A 1 40.10 -70.04 25.32
N LYS A 2 40.59 -69.75 24.11
CA LYS A 2 40.79 -68.37 23.64
C LYS A 2 39.61 -67.81 22.77
N SER A 3 38.77 -68.68 22.30
CA SER A 3 37.65 -68.24 21.37
C SER A 3 36.46 -67.66 22.13
N TYR A 4 36.15 -68.12 23.34
CA TYR A 4 34.96 -67.65 24.10
C TYR A 4 35.12 -66.23 24.71
N LYS A 5 36.37 -65.80 24.99
CA LYS A 5 36.56 -64.44 25.51
C LYS A 5 36.42 -63.33 24.53
N ILE A 6 36.61 -63.60 23.23
CA ILE A 6 36.46 -62.61 22.15
C ILE A 6 34.96 -62.37 21.85
N ASN A 7 34.15 -63.45 21.94
CA ASN A 7 32.71 -63.32 21.70
C ASN A 7 31.95 -62.57 22.81
N ILE A 8 32.41 -62.67 24.05
CA ILE A 8 31.82 -61.94 25.19
C ILE A 8 32.19 -60.45 25.13
N LEU A 9 33.40 -60.13 24.68
CA LEU A 9 33.83 -58.73 24.50
C LEU A 9 33.07 -58.04 23.30
N ALA A 10 32.84 -58.80 22.23
CA ALA A 10 32.08 -58.29 21.08
C ALA A 10 30.58 -58.10 21.40
N LEU A 11 29.98 -58.97 22.23
CA LEU A 11 28.59 -58.80 22.68
C LEU A 11 28.47 -57.64 23.70
N GLY A 12 29.49 -57.42 24.56
CA GLY A 12 29.51 -56.29 25.47
C GLY A 12 29.65 -54.92 24.75
N LEU A 13 30.46 -54.83 23.69
CA LEU A 13 30.56 -53.63 22.86
C LEU A 13 29.31 -53.38 22.05
N ALA A 14 28.62 -54.41 21.56
CA ALA A 14 27.36 -54.26 20.85
C ALA A 14 26.21 -53.80 21.76
N ALA A 15 26.19 -54.23 23.04
CA ALA A 15 25.16 -53.79 23.99
C ALA A 15 25.34 -52.33 24.46
N VAL A 16 26.58 -51.80 24.50
CA VAL A 16 26.85 -50.40 24.88
C VAL A 16 26.55 -49.44 23.71
N SER A 17 26.60 -49.90 22.45
CA SER A 17 26.26 -49.10 21.29
C SER A 17 24.76 -48.91 21.08
N PHE A 18 23.89 -49.71 21.71
CA PHE A 18 22.44 -49.53 21.67
C PHE A 18 21.88 -48.66 22.81
N ALA A 19 22.66 -48.39 23.86
CA ALA A 19 22.21 -47.51 24.95
C ALA A 19 22.56 -46.03 24.75
N SER A 20 23.33 -45.70 23.68
CA SER A 20 23.75 -44.32 23.39
C SER A 20 22.91 -43.61 22.32
N CYS A 21 21.85 -44.23 21.80
CA CYS A 21 21.06 -43.66 20.72
C CYS A 21 19.68 -43.10 21.14
N SER A 22 19.30 -43.23 22.43
CA SER A 22 18.01 -42.64 22.85
C SER A 22 18.11 -41.13 23.03
N ASP A 23 19.18 -40.59 23.57
CA ASP A 23 19.35 -39.14 23.73
C ASP A 23 19.66 -38.38 22.43
N PHE A 24 20.06 -39.09 21.35
CA PHE A 24 20.32 -38.49 20.06
C PHE A 24 19.07 -38.42 19.20
N LEU A 25 18.09 -39.28 19.45
CA LEU A 25 16.79 -39.28 18.76
C LEU A 25 15.76 -38.41 19.48
N ASP A 26 16.00 -38.01 20.72
CA ASP A 26 15.18 -37.05 21.49
C ASP A 26 15.54 -35.58 21.22
N LYS A 27 16.66 -35.31 20.54
CA LYS A 27 16.88 -34.00 19.93
C LYS A 27 16.14 -33.98 18.62
N THR A 28 15.00 -33.29 18.61
CA THR A 28 14.33 -32.91 17.37
C THR A 28 15.36 -32.33 16.40
N PRO A 29 15.46 -32.80 15.15
CA PRO A 29 16.42 -32.27 14.17
C PRO A 29 16.12 -30.85 13.70
N ASP A 30 15.26 -30.14 14.39
CA ASP A 30 14.76 -28.86 14.01
C ASP A 30 15.27 -27.80 14.99
N ASP A 31 16.19 -26.94 14.55
CA ASP A 31 16.68 -25.76 15.28
C ASP A 31 15.59 -24.68 15.50
N ARG A 32 14.31 -25.02 15.32
CA ARG A 32 13.19 -24.13 15.61
C ARG A 32 13.09 -23.94 17.10
N THR A 33 13.29 -22.72 17.53
CA THR A 33 13.07 -22.32 18.92
C THR A 33 11.60 -22.56 19.27
N GLU A 34 11.32 -23.49 20.21
CA GLU A 34 9.96 -23.67 20.74
C GLU A 34 9.45 -22.35 21.33
N ILE A 35 8.26 -21.94 20.90
CA ILE A 35 7.58 -20.74 21.42
C ILE A 35 6.77 -21.17 22.64
N ASP A 36 7.44 -21.27 23.78
CA ASP A 36 6.93 -21.86 25.03
C ASP A 36 6.63 -20.83 26.13
N SER A 37 6.80 -19.54 25.83
CA SER A 37 6.61 -18.47 26.80
C SER A 37 6.02 -17.19 26.18
N GLU A 38 5.33 -16.39 26.99
CA GLU A 38 4.74 -15.11 26.60
C GLU A 38 5.79 -14.15 25.99
N ILE A 39 7.03 -14.19 26.49
CA ILE A 39 8.11 -13.34 25.98
C ILE A 39 8.47 -13.77 24.56
N LYS A 40 8.60 -15.07 24.30
CA LYS A 40 8.92 -15.57 22.96
C LYS A 40 7.80 -15.31 21.96
N VAL A 41 6.54 -15.33 22.38
CA VAL A 41 5.40 -14.91 21.54
C VAL A 41 5.55 -13.45 21.13
N VAL A 42 5.78 -12.55 22.08
CA VAL A 42 5.96 -11.12 21.81
C VAL A 42 7.21 -10.88 20.95
N ASP A 43 8.31 -11.61 21.19
CA ASP A 43 9.52 -11.50 20.39
C ASP A 43 9.32 -11.99 18.95
N LEU A 44 8.53 -13.04 18.73
CA LEU A 44 8.15 -13.49 17.39
C LEU A 44 7.35 -12.41 16.65
N LEU A 45 6.36 -11.78 17.29
CA LEU A 45 5.53 -10.76 16.68
C LEU A 45 6.33 -9.52 16.24
N LYS A 46 7.45 -9.21 16.88
CA LYS A 46 8.34 -8.11 16.43
C LYS A 46 8.86 -8.30 14.99
N THR A 47 8.95 -9.54 14.53
CA THR A 47 9.47 -9.90 13.20
C THR A 47 8.39 -10.51 12.29
N SER A 48 7.12 -10.48 12.71
CA SER A 48 6.01 -11.09 11.99
C SER A 48 5.29 -10.13 11.04
N TYR A 49 5.79 -8.92 10.85
CA TYR A 49 5.25 -8.01 9.85
C TYR A 49 5.83 -8.33 8.46
N PRO A 50 5.07 -8.11 7.37
CA PRO A 50 5.57 -8.37 6.03
C PRO A 50 6.78 -7.49 5.74
N ASP A 51 7.89 -8.11 5.40
CA ASP A 51 9.12 -7.42 4.99
C ASP A 51 9.12 -7.05 3.50
N ALA A 52 8.09 -7.44 2.76
CA ALA A 52 7.91 -7.16 1.34
C ALA A 52 7.16 -5.84 1.10
N ASN A 53 7.50 -5.15 0.03
CA ASN A 53 6.96 -3.84 -0.32
C ASN A 53 6.02 -3.93 -1.52
N TYR A 54 4.84 -3.28 -1.42
CA TYR A 54 3.83 -3.21 -2.50
C TYR A 54 3.84 -1.88 -3.25
N GLN A 55 4.55 -0.87 -2.75
CA GLN A 55 4.43 0.49 -3.25
C GLN A 55 4.78 0.58 -4.73
N TRP A 56 5.91 -0.01 -5.15
CA TRP A 56 6.36 0.08 -6.54
C TRP A 56 5.42 -0.61 -7.53
N LEU A 57 4.98 -1.82 -7.24
CA LEU A 57 4.07 -2.55 -8.13
C LEU A 57 2.71 -1.85 -8.29
N CYS A 58 2.23 -1.22 -7.22
CA CYS A 58 1.01 -0.43 -7.25
C CYS A 58 1.18 0.93 -7.96
N GLU A 59 2.34 1.58 -7.81
CA GLU A 59 2.62 2.82 -8.54
C GLU A 59 2.73 2.58 -10.05
N LEU A 60 3.42 1.52 -10.49
CA LEU A 60 3.52 1.17 -11.91
C LEU A 60 2.16 0.92 -12.56
N SER A 61 1.19 0.41 -11.82
CA SER A 61 -0.17 0.13 -12.30
C SER A 61 -1.13 1.31 -12.09
N SER A 62 -0.60 2.49 -11.74
CA SER A 62 -1.39 3.70 -11.48
C SER A 62 -1.12 4.80 -12.52
N ASP A 63 -1.91 5.87 -12.44
CA ASP A 63 -1.76 7.07 -13.27
C ASP A 63 -0.66 8.05 -12.79
N ASN A 64 0.21 7.63 -11.87
CA ASN A 64 1.33 8.43 -11.38
C ASN A 64 2.62 8.25 -12.18
N MET A 65 2.67 7.25 -13.04
CA MET A 65 3.88 6.85 -13.77
C MET A 65 3.71 7.04 -15.27
N ILE A 66 4.80 7.36 -15.94
CA ILE A 66 4.84 7.44 -17.42
C ILE A 66 6.02 6.67 -17.98
N ASP A 67 5.97 6.35 -19.27
CA ASP A 67 7.10 5.80 -20.05
C ASP A 67 7.94 6.95 -20.63
N ASN A 68 9.15 7.13 -20.14
CA ASN A 68 10.11 8.14 -20.63
C ASN A 68 10.50 7.93 -22.10
N ASN A 69 10.26 6.76 -22.67
CA ASN A 69 10.48 6.50 -24.10
C ASN A 69 9.32 7.04 -24.96
N THR A 70 8.20 7.43 -24.35
CA THR A 70 7.11 8.09 -25.05
C THR A 70 7.47 9.55 -25.30
N PRO A 71 7.32 10.07 -26.54
CA PRO A 71 7.60 11.46 -26.84
C PRO A 71 6.76 12.42 -26.00
N HIS A 72 7.43 13.35 -25.34
CA HIS A 72 6.79 14.37 -24.48
C HIS A 72 7.57 15.68 -24.53
N VAL A 73 6.91 16.77 -24.20
CA VAL A 73 7.56 18.08 -24.05
C VAL A 73 7.93 18.23 -22.57
N PRO A 74 9.21 18.30 -22.24
CA PRO A 74 9.65 18.53 -20.86
C PRO A 74 9.08 19.85 -20.32
N TYR A 75 8.75 19.87 -19.04
CA TYR A 75 8.32 21.10 -18.40
C TYR A 75 9.53 21.99 -18.08
N ASP A 76 9.71 23.02 -18.89
CA ASP A 76 10.57 24.15 -18.56
C ASP A 76 9.83 25.46 -18.86
N SER A 77 10.20 26.51 -18.19
CA SER A 77 9.69 27.86 -18.40
C SER A 77 9.97 28.44 -19.80
N ASP A 78 10.82 27.78 -20.59
CA ASP A 78 11.15 28.19 -21.96
C ASP A 78 10.15 27.62 -22.97
N LYS A 79 9.31 28.50 -23.53
CA LYS A 79 8.22 28.14 -24.46
C LYS A 79 8.66 27.54 -25.81
N ASN A 80 9.95 27.36 -26.03
CA ASN A 80 10.52 26.84 -27.29
C ASN A 80 10.99 25.39 -27.22
N GLN A 81 10.58 24.65 -26.18
CA GLN A 81 11.02 23.27 -26.03
C GLN A 81 10.43 22.36 -27.11
N LYS A 82 11.30 21.49 -27.61
CA LYS A 82 10.92 20.46 -28.58
C LYS A 82 10.52 19.19 -27.82
N GLU A 83 9.64 18.43 -28.46
CA GLU A 83 9.33 17.08 -28.03
C GLU A 83 10.61 16.24 -27.92
N THR A 84 10.76 15.56 -26.82
CA THR A 84 11.88 14.66 -26.55
C THR A 84 11.37 13.27 -26.18
N HIS A 85 12.19 12.27 -26.33
CA HIS A 85 11.99 10.91 -25.84
C HIS A 85 13.33 10.29 -25.54
N TYR A 86 13.32 9.23 -24.77
CA TYR A 86 14.52 8.48 -24.41
C TYR A 86 14.46 7.06 -24.97
N ASN A 87 15.53 6.33 -24.83
CA ASN A 87 15.63 4.91 -25.17
C ASN A 87 16.19 4.15 -23.96
N LEU A 88 15.34 4.06 -22.92
CA LEU A 88 15.66 3.45 -21.66
C LEU A 88 15.11 2.03 -21.60
N SER A 89 15.83 1.16 -20.90
CA SER A 89 15.31 -0.16 -20.54
C SER A 89 14.49 -0.08 -19.25
N PRO A 90 13.45 -0.93 -19.06
CA PRO A 90 12.85 -1.10 -17.76
C PRO A 90 13.87 -1.66 -16.77
N TYR A 91 13.66 -1.46 -15.48
CA TYR A 91 14.54 -2.03 -14.45
C TYR A 91 14.49 -3.56 -14.47
N GLY A 92 13.29 -4.12 -14.61
CA GLY A 92 13.01 -5.53 -14.80
C GLY A 92 11.89 -5.74 -15.81
N ARG A 93 11.75 -6.97 -16.30
CA ARG A 93 10.68 -7.30 -17.24
C ARG A 93 9.31 -7.20 -16.59
N GLU A 94 9.22 -7.50 -15.29
CA GLU A 94 8.01 -7.35 -14.49
C GLU A 94 7.50 -5.90 -14.45
N ASP A 95 8.40 -4.91 -14.50
CA ASP A 95 8.01 -3.50 -14.58
C ASP A 95 7.28 -3.20 -15.91
N ASP A 96 7.72 -3.80 -17.00
CA ASP A 96 7.11 -3.67 -18.32
C ASP A 96 5.71 -4.33 -18.34
N GLU A 97 5.59 -5.53 -17.76
CA GLU A 97 4.33 -6.26 -17.64
C GLU A 97 3.31 -5.49 -16.76
N LEU A 98 3.73 -4.99 -15.59
CA LEU A 98 2.87 -4.20 -14.70
C LEU A 98 2.41 -2.89 -15.35
N PHE A 99 3.32 -2.16 -15.99
CA PHE A 99 3.00 -0.88 -16.62
C PHE A 99 2.07 -1.05 -17.82
N LYS A 100 2.11 -2.18 -18.50
CA LYS A 100 1.23 -2.52 -19.63
C LYS A 100 -0.05 -3.25 -19.22
N PHE A 101 -0.27 -3.44 -17.91
CA PHE A 101 -1.40 -4.20 -17.39
C PHE A 101 -1.47 -5.62 -17.95
N GLU A 102 -0.31 -6.21 -18.18
CA GLU A 102 -0.16 -7.59 -18.63
C GLU A 102 -0.01 -8.53 -17.43
N PRO A 103 -0.38 -9.82 -17.55
CA PRO A 103 -0.10 -10.78 -16.50
C PRO A 103 1.40 -10.87 -16.21
N THR A 104 1.79 -10.76 -14.94
CA THR A 104 3.18 -10.88 -14.52
C THR A 104 3.59 -12.35 -14.49
N ILE A 105 3.99 -12.87 -15.64
CA ILE A 105 4.44 -14.26 -15.80
C ILE A 105 5.95 -14.43 -15.63
N THR A 106 6.68 -13.33 -15.51
CA THR A 106 8.13 -13.38 -15.33
C THR A 106 8.43 -13.71 -13.88
N SER A 107 8.95 -14.92 -13.67
CA SER A 107 9.54 -15.29 -12.39
C SER A 107 10.87 -14.56 -12.23
N THR A 108 10.85 -13.42 -11.57
CA THR A 108 12.06 -12.73 -11.16
C THR A 108 12.44 -13.20 -9.78
N TYR A 109 13.27 -14.20 -9.78
CA TYR A 109 13.85 -14.75 -8.57
C TYR A 109 14.55 -13.62 -7.79
N ASN A 110 14.01 -13.28 -6.60
CA ASN A 110 14.62 -12.38 -5.63
C ASN A 110 14.73 -10.89 -6.01
N THR A 111 13.86 -10.34 -6.81
CA THR A 111 13.79 -8.89 -6.92
C THR A 111 12.82 -8.32 -5.88
N SER A 112 13.32 -7.46 -5.00
CA SER A 112 12.46 -6.65 -4.14
C SER A 112 11.45 -5.88 -4.99
N ASP A 113 10.31 -5.52 -4.40
CA ASP A 113 9.27 -4.71 -5.07
C ASP A 113 8.60 -5.39 -6.29
N SER A 114 8.58 -6.72 -6.35
CA SER A 114 7.89 -7.50 -7.38
C SER A 114 6.60 -8.14 -6.82
N PRO A 115 5.63 -8.50 -7.68
CA PRO A 115 4.44 -9.22 -7.24
C PRO A 115 4.76 -10.52 -6.50
N ASN A 116 5.78 -11.27 -6.96
CA ASN A 116 6.19 -12.51 -6.29
C ASN A 116 6.81 -12.26 -4.91
N SER A 117 7.71 -11.27 -4.78
CA SER A 117 8.30 -10.96 -3.47
C SER A 117 7.23 -10.50 -2.48
N PHE A 118 6.25 -9.69 -2.95
CA PHE A 118 5.16 -9.22 -2.10
C PHE A 118 4.25 -10.37 -1.66
N TRP A 119 3.82 -11.23 -2.59
CA TRP A 119 3.01 -12.41 -2.29
C TRP A 119 3.69 -13.33 -1.26
N SER A 120 4.94 -13.71 -1.53
CA SER A 120 5.69 -14.65 -0.69
C SER A 120 6.00 -14.07 0.68
N GLY A 121 6.45 -12.80 0.76
CA GLY A 121 6.78 -12.15 2.02
C GLY A 121 5.54 -11.92 2.89
N THR A 122 4.40 -11.59 2.29
CA THR A 122 3.15 -11.42 3.03
C THR A 122 2.62 -12.75 3.57
N TYR A 123 2.66 -13.84 2.79
CA TYR A 123 2.29 -15.17 3.33
C TYR A 123 3.29 -15.71 4.35
N ALA A 124 4.57 -15.34 4.27
CA ALA A 124 5.54 -15.66 5.32
C ALA A 124 5.19 -14.96 6.65
N SER A 125 4.72 -13.71 6.59
CA SER A 125 4.16 -12.99 7.73
C SER A 125 2.96 -13.74 8.31
N VAL A 126 1.98 -14.10 7.49
CA VAL A 126 0.79 -14.89 7.88
C VAL A 126 1.19 -16.19 8.57
N ALA A 127 2.16 -16.93 8.02
CA ALA A 127 2.65 -18.17 8.64
C ALA A 127 3.25 -17.91 10.03
N SER A 128 4.09 -16.87 10.16
CA SER A 128 4.68 -16.46 11.43
C SER A 128 3.62 -16.11 12.48
N VAL A 129 2.61 -15.36 12.08
CA VAL A 129 1.48 -14.97 12.93
C VAL A 129 0.65 -16.17 13.36
N ASN A 130 0.42 -17.15 12.48
CA ASN A 130 -0.30 -18.37 12.82
C ASN A 130 0.47 -19.19 13.85
N HIS A 131 1.81 -19.24 13.78
CA HIS A 131 2.64 -19.83 14.83
C HIS A 131 2.49 -19.11 16.17
N ALA A 132 2.44 -17.77 16.17
CA ALA A 132 2.20 -17.00 17.39
C ALA A 132 0.83 -17.30 18.01
N LEU A 133 -0.23 -17.35 17.19
CA LEU A 133 -1.59 -17.66 17.64
C LEU A 133 -1.68 -19.08 18.22
N GLU A 134 -1.08 -20.07 17.54
CA GLU A 134 -1.02 -21.44 18.04
C GLU A 134 -0.27 -21.52 19.39
N ALA A 135 0.84 -20.79 19.52
CA ALA A 135 1.60 -20.73 20.77
C ALA A 135 0.81 -20.07 21.91
N ILE A 136 0.08 -19.00 21.62
CA ILE A 136 -0.82 -18.34 22.59
C ILE A 136 -1.85 -19.34 23.12
N ASP A 137 -2.50 -20.09 22.23
CA ASP A 137 -3.50 -21.08 22.60
C ASP A 137 -2.89 -22.24 23.44
N LYS A 138 -1.64 -22.66 23.14
CA LYS A 138 -0.92 -23.69 23.91
C LYS A 138 -0.53 -23.19 25.31
N ILE A 139 -0.12 -21.93 25.44
CA ILE A 139 0.38 -21.36 26.72
C ILE A 139 -0.78 -20.93 27.62
N GLY A 140 -1.75 -20.21 27.06
CA GLY A 140 -2.81 -19.53 27.83
C GLY A 140 -4.21 -20.10 27.65
N GLY A 141 -4.40 -20.99 26.67
CA GLY A 141 -5.71 -21.51 26.26
C GLY A 141 -6.45 -20.58 25.30
N THR A 142 -7.58 -21.06 24.79
CA THR A 142 -8.38 -20.38 23.75
C THR A 142 -9.37 -19.33 24.30
N ASP A 143 -9.57 -19.29 25.61
CA ASP A 143 -10.49 -18.36 26.28
C ASP A 143 -9.79 -17.00 26.52
N ASN A 144 -10.13 -16.00 25.73
CA ASN A 144 -9.53 -14.66 25.81
C ASN A 144 -9.64 -14.03 27.22
N ALA A 145 -10.69 -14.36 27.98
CA ALA A 145 -10.88 -13.83 29.33
C ALA A 145 -9.85 -14.39 30.35
N LYS A 146 -9.27 -15.55 30.05
CA LYS A 146 -8.28 -16.24 30.91
C LYS A 146 -6.85 -15.91 30.52
N LEU A 147 -6.62 -15.34 29.36
CA LEU A 147 -5.29 -14.92 28.93
C LEU A 147 -4.72 -13.84 29.86
N SER A 148 -3.41 -13.89 30.10
CA SER A 148 -2.71 -12.77 30.70
C SER A 148 -2.89 -11.49 29.87
N ALA A 149 -2.69 -10.33 30.44
CA ALA A 149 -2.78 -9.07 29.72
C ALA A 149 -1.81 -9.05 28.52
N LYS A 150 -0.59 -9.58 28.71
CA LYS A 150 0.44 -9.67 27.69
C LYS A 150 0.03 -10.58 26.52
N LEU A 151 -0.44 -11.80 26.80
CA LEU A 151 -0.91 -12.72 25.75
C LEU A 151 -2.16 -12.22 25.05
N ARG A 152 -3.05 -11.54 25.77
CA ARG A 152 -4.24 -10.94 25.19
C ARG A 152 -3.88 -9.85 24.17
N ALA A 153 -2.98 -8.93 24.54
CA ALA A 153 -2.50 -7.90 23.63
C ALA A 153 -1.73 -8.51 22.44
N ALA A 154 -0.90 -9.53 22.68
CA ALA A 154 -0.20 -10.25 21.63
C ALA A 154 -1.16 -10.97 20.66
N LYS A 155 -2.24 -11.57 21.16
CA LYS A 155 -3.30 -12.16 20.33
C LYS A 155 -3.99 -11.10 19.50
N GLY A 156 -4.31 -9.95 20.09
CA GLY A 156 -4.89 -8.81 19.37
C GLY A 156 -4.01 -8.34 18.22
N GLU A 157 -2.71 -8.16 18.48
CA GLU A 157 -1.74 -7.79 17.44
C GLU A 157 -1.64 -8.84 16.34
N ALA A 158 -1.52 -10.11 16.70
CA ALA A 158 -1.41 -11.20 15.73
C ALA A 158 -2.64 -11.28 14.79
N LEU A 159 -3.85 -11.14 15.32
CA LEU A 159 -5.07 -11.12 14.52
C LEU A 159 -5.12 -9.90 13.59
N LEU A 160 -4.69 -8.74 14.07
CA LEU A 160 -4.63 -7.52 13.25
C LEU A 160 -3.61 -7.61 12.13
N ILE A 161 -2.43 -8.19 12.37
CA ILE A 161 -1.43 -8.44 11.32
C ILE A 161 -2.03 -9.38 10.26
N ARG A 162 -2.61 -10.53 10.67
CA ARG A 162 -3.20 -11.48 9.75
C ARG A 162 -4.33 -10.88 8.92
N ALA A 163 -5.18 -10.08 9.53
CA ALA A 163 -6.25 -9.36 8.84
C ALA A 163 -5.70 -8.35 7.82
N TYR A 164 -4.67 -7.58 8.21
CA TYR A 164 -4.06 -6.57 7.34
C TYR A 164 -3.31 -7.19 6.16
N ASP A 165 -2.58 -8.27 6.38
CA ASP A 165 -1.87 -9.00 5.34
C ASP A 165 -2.84 -9.52 4.26
N HIS A 166 -3.92 -10.17 4.69
CA HIS A 166 -4.93 -10.64 3.76
C HIS A 166 -5.72 -9.49 3.10
N PHE A 167 -5.88 -8.36 3.79
CA PHE A 167 -6.47 -7.15 3.21
C PHE A 167 -5.61 -6.60 2.07
N LEU A 168 -4.30 -6.54 2.23
CA LEU A 168 -3.38 -6.14 1.16
C LEU A 168 -3.41 -7.14 0.00
N LEU A 169 -3.31 -8.45 0.31
CA LEU A 169 -3.31 -9.51 -0.70
C LEU A 169 -4.60 -9.48 -1.55
N VAL A 170 -5.78 -9.42 -0.93
CA VAL A 170 -7.04 -9.44 -1.69
C VAL A 170 -7.23 -8.17 -2.51
N ASN A 171 -6.79 -7.01 -2.02
CA ASN A 171 -6.94 -5.77 -2.76
C ASN A 171 -5.91 -5.61 -3.90
N ILE A 172 -4.80 -6.34 -3.88
CA ILE A 172 -3.82 -6.36 -4.97
C ILE A 172 -4.17 -7.45 -6.00
N PHE A 173 -4.40 -8.69 -5.56
CA PHE A 173 -4.49 -9.87 -6.43
C PHE A 173 -5.92 -10.34 -6.75
N SER A 174 -6.93 -9.60 -6.33
CA SER A 174 -8.35 -9.91 -6.61
C SER A 174 -9.08 -8.66 -7.08
N PRO A 175 -10.26 -8.77 -7.69
CA PRO A 175 -11.14 -7.61 -7.91
C PRO A 175 -11.48 -6.91 -6.62
N ILE A 176 -11.89 -5.64 -6.72
CA ILE A 176 -12.32 -4.86 -5.55
C ILE A 176 -13.59 -5.44 -4.92
N TYR A 177 -13.76 -5.26 -3.62
CA TYR A 177 -15.05 -5.53 -2.97
C TYR A 177 -16.12 -4.59 -3.56
N LYS A 178 -17.18 -5.16 -4.12
CA LYS A 178 -18.28 -4.42 -4.75
C LYS A 178 -19.45 -4.25 -3.78
N ASP A 179 -20.11 -5.33 -3.48
CA ASP A 179 -21.14 -5.53 -2.48
C ASP A 179 -21.18 -7.02 -2.10
N ALA A 180 -22.00 -7.38 -1.12
CA ALA A 180 -22.04 -8.74 -0.61
C ALA A 180 -22.37 -9.80 -1.67
N GLU A 181 -23.26 -9.50 -2.62
CA GLU A 181 -23.67 -10.47 -3.64
C GLU A 181 -22.70 -10.51 -4.83
N ALA A 182 -22.27 -9.36 -5.34
CA ALA A 182 -21.34 -9.29 -6.45
C ALA A 182 -19.95 -9.84 -6.08
N SER A 183 -19.50 -9.60 -4.84
CA SER A 183 -18.18 -10.07 -4.37
C SER A 183 -18.12 -11.59 -4.11
N LYS A 184 -19.26 -12.30 -4.08
CA LYS A 184 -19.30 -13.76 -4.07
C LYS A 184 -18.95 -14.37 -5.42
N LEU A 185 -19.00 -13.58 -6.50
CA LEU A 185 -18.67 -14.03 -7.85
C LEU A 185 -17.20 -13.84 -8.19
N ASP A 186 -16.49 -13.01 -7.44
CA ASP A 186 -15.10 -12.68 -7.68
C ASP A 186 -14.18 -13.57 -6.84
N LYS A 187 -13.09 -14.06 -7.43
CA LYS A 187 -12.08 -14.87 -6.74
C LYS A 187 -11.33 -14.01 -5.72
N GLY A 188 -11.26 -14.52 -4.49
CA GLY A 188 -10.48 -13.94 -3.40
C GLY A 188 -9.01 -14.36 -3.42
N VAL A 189 -8.43 -14.49 -2.22
CA VAL A 189 -7.10 -15.05 -1.98
C VAL A 189 -7.20 -16.15 -0.90
N PRO A 190 -6.29 -17.12 -0.85
CA PRO A 190 -6.25 -18.09 0.24
C PRO A 190 -6.18 -17.39 1.60
N TYR A 191 -7.16 -17.62 2.46
CA TYR A 191 -7.15 -17.10 3.83
C TYR A 191 -6.63 -18.16 4.78
N VAL A 192 -5.35 -18.07 5.16
CA VAL A 192 -4.62 -19.09 5.92
C VAL A 192 -4.69 -18.78 7.41
N THR A 193 -5.27 -19.71 8.20
CA THR A 193 -5.49 -19.53 9.64
C THR A 193 -4.77 -20.56 10.51
N GLU A 194 -4.14 -21.55 9.89
CA GLU A 194 -3.51 -22.67 10.60
C GLU A 194 -2.02 -22.74 10.26
N VAL A 195 -1.27 -23.36 11.16
CA VAL A 195 0.14 -23.70 10.93
C VAL A 195 0.22 -24.86 9.95
N GLU A 196 0.98 -24.69 8.88
CA GLU A 196 1.16 -25.71 7.86
C GLU A 196 2.10 -26.82 8.34
N GLY A 197 1.57 -28.03 8.43
CA GLY A 197 2.34 -29.24 8.77
C GLY A 197 2.83 -30.04 7.55
N ASN A 198 2.37 -29.71 6.33
CA ASN A 198 2.66 -30.43 5.10
C ASN A 198 3.37 -29.54 4.07
N VAL A 199 4.31 -30.11 3.33
CA VAL A 199 5.07 -29.40 2.27
C VAL A 199 4.19 -29.01 1.07
N HIS A 200 3.10 -29.74 0.83
CA HIS A 200 2.17 -29.45 -0.25
C HIS A 200 0.76 -29.31 0.32
N VAL A 201 0.26 -28.10 0.35
CA VAL A 201 -1.13 -27.78 0.70
C VAL A 201 -1.81 -27.19 -0.53
N ASN A 202 -2.94 -27.77 -0.94
CA ASN A 202 -3.75 -27.21 -2.00
C ASN A 202 -4.70 -26.17 -1.41
N TYR A 203 -4.48 -24.91 -1.74
CA TYR A 203 -5.32 -23.80 -1.31
C TYR A 203 -6.38 -23.46 -2.36
N SER A 204 -7.60 -23.20 -1.89
CA SER A 204 -8.62 -22.54 -2.68
C SER A 204 -8.53 -21.03 -2.43
N ARG A 205 -8.74 -20.24 -3.47
CA ARG A 205 -8.80 -18.77 -3.34
C ARG A 205 -10.02 -18.32 -2.55
N GLY A 206 -11.10 -19.08 -2.55
CA GLY A 206 -12.38 -18.60 -2.04
C GLY A 206 -12.91 -17.43 -2.86
N THR A 207 -13.80 -16.65 -2.27
CA THR A 207 -14.33 -15.43 -2.89
C THR A 207 -13.80 -14.15 -2.20
N VAL A 208 -13.91 -13.01 -2.88
CA VAL A 208 -13.63 -11.71 -2.28
C VAL A 208 -14.51 -11.50 -1.05
N PHE A 209 -15.79 -11.86 -1.14
CA PHE A 209 -16.73 -11.80 0.00
C PHE A 209 -16.23 -12.61 1.20
N ASP A 210 -15.90 -13.90 0.99
CA ASP A 210 -15.42 -14.78 2.08
C ASP A 210 -14.13 -14.26 2.71
N THR A 211 -13.24 -13.70 1.89
CA THR A 211 -11.99 -13.10 2.38
C THR A 211 -12.27 -11.89 3.27
N TYR A 212 -13.15 -10.99 2.86
CA TYR A 212 -13.52 -9.80 3.64
C TYR A 212 -14.23 -10.16 4.95
N GLU A 213 -15.11 -11.17 4.96
CA GLU A 213 -15.76 -11.65 6.20
C GLU A 213 -14.74 -12.19 7.21
N LYS A 214 -13.72 -12.92 6.73
CA LYS A 214 -12.65 -13.44 7.59
C LYS A 214 -11.73 -12.32 8.10
N ILE A 215 -11.41 -11.35 7.25
CA ILE A 215 -10.68 -10.14 7.65
C ILE A 215 -11.45 -9.41 8.74
N GLU A 216 -12.75 -9.16 8.54
CA GLU A 216 -13.58 -8.45 9.53
C GLU A 216 -13.62 -9.18 10.87
N LYS A 217 -13.71 -10.51 10.85
CA LYS A 217 -13.69 -11.31 12.07
C LYS A 217 -12.37 -11.12 12.85
N ASP A 218 -11.23 -11.28 12.18
CA ASP A 218 -9.93 -11.11 12.82
C ASP A 218 -9.71 -9.65 13.29
N LEU A 219 -10.14 -8.67 12.49
CA LEU A 219 -10.08 -7.25 12.82
C LEU A 219 -10.88 -6.92 14.09
N LEU A 220 -12.13 -7.36 14.18
CA LEU A 220 -12.98 -7.06 15.32
C LEU A 220 -12.51 -7.74 16.60
N GLU A 221 -12.07 -9.01 16.52
CA GLU A 221 -11.48 -9.68 17.67
C GLU A 221 -10.17 -9.00 18.07
N GLY A 222 -9.29 -8.69 17.11
CA GLY A 222 -8.04 -7.99 17.34
C GLY A 222 -8.23 -6.62 18.01
N LEU A 223 -9.16 -5.81 17.51
CA LEU A 223 -9.52 -4.51 18.11
C LEU A 223 -9.96 -4.63 19.56
N SER A 224 -10.67 -5.70 19.92
CA SER A 224 -11.16 -5.91 21.30
C SER A 224 -10.04 -6.29 22.28
N LEU A 225 -8.88 -6.72 21.78
CA LEU A 225 -7.79 -7.30 22.58
C LEU A 225 -6.54 -6.42 22.61
N ILE A 226 -6.34 -5.56 21.61
CA ILE A 226 -5.11 -4.79 21.45
C ILE A 226 -4.93 -3.74 22.55
N THR A 227 -3.69 -3.59 23.02
CA THR A 227 -3.25 -2.50 23.91
C THR A 227 -1.84 -2.06 23.48
N ASP A 228 -1.39 -0.90 23.97
CA ASP A 228 -0.08 -0.34 23.64
C ASP A 228 1.03 -0.79 24.62
N ASP A 229 0.71 -1.66 25.59
CA ASP A 229 1.57 -1.94 26.74
C ASP A 229 2.74 -2.89 26.46
N ASN A 230 2.71 -3.65 25.37
CA ASN A 230 3.72 -4.67 25.09
C ASN A 230 5.06 -4.11 24.60
N TYR A 231 5.08 -2.88 24.07
CA TYR A 231 6.24 -2.34 23.36
C TYR A 231 6.62 -0.94 23.82
N GLN A 232 7.94 -0.67 23.81
CA GLN A 232 8.47 0.67 24.09
C GLN A 232 8.28 1.64 22.91
N MET A 233 8.18 1.10 21.69
CA MET A 233 7.96 1.85 20.46
C MET A 233 6.73 1.29 19.72
N PRO A 234 5.51 1.58 20.22
CA PRO A 234 4.30 0.93 19.73
C PRO A 234 4.00 1.24 18.26
N LYS A 235 4.56 2.31 17.69
CA LYS A 235 4.29 2.67 16.28
C LYS A 235 4.98 1.76 15.25
N TYR A 236 5.88 0.88 15.64
CA TYR A 236 6.38 -0.21 14.78
C TYR A 236 5.57 -1.50 14.92
N HIS A 237 4.43 -1.40 15.59
CA HIS A 237 3.50 -2.49 15.86
C HIS A 237 2.07 -2.02 15.64
N PHE A 238 1.15 -2.96 15.51
CA PHE A 238 -0.25 -2.61 15.70
C PHE A 238 -0.44 -2.10 17.14
N ASN A 239 -0.91 -0.90 17.24
CA ASN A 239 -1.31 -0.21 18.44
C ASN A 239 -2.78 0.19 18.32
N VAL A 240 -3.38 0.72 19.36
CA VAL A 240 -4.82 1.05 19.37
C VAL A 240 -5.18 2.01 18.23
N ASN A 241 -4.39 3.06 18.00
CA ASN A 241 -4.66 4.03 16.93
C ASN A 241 -4.50 3.40 15.54
N ALA A 242 -3.48 2.56 15.34
CA ALA A 242 -3.27 1.85 14.08
C ALA A 242 -4.41 0.86 13.80
N ALA A 243 -4.92 0.17 14.81
CA ALA A 243 -6.04 -0.76 14.70
C ALA A 243 -7.32 -0.03 14.27
N HIS A 244 -7.63 1.12 14.86
CA HIS A 244 -8.75 1.95 14.45
C HIS A 244 -8.56 2.54 13.04
N ALA A 245 -7.34 2.96 12.68
CA ALA A 245 -7.06 3.45 11.33
C ALA A 245 -7.22 2.34 10.28
N PHE A 246 -6.80 1.11 10.60
CA PHE A 246 -7.04 -0.05 9.75
C PHE A 246 -8.54 -0.35 9.62
N ALA A 247 -9.28 -0.34 10.71
CA ALA A 247 -10.73 -0.54 10.68
C ALA A 247 -11.43 0.51 9.81
N ALA A 248 -11.06 1.79 9.94
CA ALA A 248 -11.61 2.85 9.11
C ALA A 248 -11.35 2.58 7.62
N ARG A 249 -10.11 2.21 7.24
CA ARG A 249 -9.77 1.88 5.86
C ARG A 249 -10.50 0.62 5.35
N PHE A 250 -10.60 -0.41 6.17
CA PHE A 250 -11.32 -1.63 5.84
C PHE A 250 -12.81 -1.33 5.55
N TYR A 251 -13.48 -0.58 6.42
CA TYR A 251 -14.87 -0.20 6.23
C TYR A 251 -15.08 0.79 5.10
N LEU A 252 -14.10 1.64 4.79
CA LEU A 252 -14.13 2.49 3.60
C LEU A 252 -14.20 1.62 2.32
N TYR A 253 -13.44 0.54 2.25
CA TYR A 253 -13.45 -0.38 1.12
C TYR A 253 -14.72 -1.23 1.06
N LYS A 254 -15.30 -1.58 2.21
CA LYS A 254 -16.65 -2.18 2.30
C LYS A 254 -17.78 -1.17 2.06
N ARG A 255 -17.49 0.13 2.05
CA ARG A 255 -18.46 1.24 1.93
C ARG A 255 -19.43 1.33 3.10
N GLU A 256 -19.02 0.92 4.26
CA GLU A 256 -19.73 1.07 5.52
C GLU A 256 -19.34 2.38 6.21
N TYR A 257 -19.73 3.51 5.59
CA TYR A 257 -19.22 4.85 5.88
C TYR A 257 -19.43 5.33 7.32
N GLU A 258 -20.50 4.93 7.98
CA GLU A 258 -20.71 5.27 9.40
C GLU A 258 -19.62 4.66 10.30
N LYS A 259 -19.21 3.41 10.02
CA LYS A 259 -18.12 2.75 10.75
C LYS A 259 -16.77 3.42 10.46
N VAL A 260 -16.56 3.91 9.23
CA VAL A 260 -15.36 4.71 8.92
C VAL A 260 -15.27 5.92 9.83
N ILE A 261 -16.37 6.67 9.97
CA ILE A 261 -16.41 7.87 10.83
C ILE A 261 -16.20 7.50 12.29
N GLU A 262 -16.84 6.43 12.77
CA GLU A 262 -16.68 5.94 14.14
C GLU A 262 -15.21 5.65 14.47
N HIS A 263 -14.54 4.83 13.65
CA HIS A 263 -13.15 4.46 13.88
C HIS A 263 -12.19 5.62 13.66
N ALA A 264 -12.42 6.48 12.67
CA ALA A 264 -11.63 7.68 12.48
C ALA A 264 -11.73 8.65 13.66
N ASN A 265 -12.94 8.81 14.24
CA ASN A 265 -13.16 9.64 15.41
C ASN A 265 -12.45 9.11 16.66
N ALA A 266 -12.29 7.80 16.80
CA ALA A 266 -11.53 7.20 17.90
C ALA A 266 -10.05 7.64 17.91
N VAL A 267 -9.49 7.99 16.74
CA VAL A 267 -8.10 8.45 16.59
C VAL A 267 -8.00 9.97 16.53
N LEU A 268 -8.84 10.60 15.70
CA LEU A 268 -8.74 12.03 15.36
C LEU A 268 -9.57 12.93 16.30
N GLY A 269 -10.42 12.36 17.13
CA GLY A 269 -11.45 13.13 17.81
C GLY A 269 -12.60 13.54 16.86
N THR A 270 -13.65 14.08 17.43
CA THR A 270 -14.84 14.55 16.68
C THR A 270 -14.71 16.00 16.23
N ASP A 271 -13.89 16.80 16.92
CA ASP A 271 -13.64 18.19 16.58
C ASP A 271 -12.54 18.27 15.50
N PRO A 272 -12.77 18.97 14.37
CA PRO A 272 -11.73 19.21 13.36
C PRO A 272 -10.47 19.87 13.90
N ALA A 273 -10.56 20.68 14.96
CA ALA A 273 -9.40 21.29 15.61
C ALA A 273 -8.52 20.26 16.32
N ASP A 274 -9.12 19.24 16.95
CA ASP A 274 -8.38 18.12 17.55
C ASP A 274 -7.70 17.30 16.46
N ALA A 275 -8.42 17.02 15.36
CA ALA A 275 -7.86 16.33 14.20
C ALA A 275 -6.64 17.06 13.64
N ALA A 276 -6.67 18.40 13.54
CA ALA A 276 -5.55 19.20 13.04
C ALA A 276 -4.26 18.99 13.86
N ASN A 277 -4.35 18.77 15.17
CA ASN A 277 -3.21 18.49 16.03
C ASN A 277 -2.55 17.12 15.78
N MET A 278 -3.29 16.20 15.13
CA MET A 278 -2.80 14.88 14.77
C MET A 278 -2.14 14.86 13.39
N LEU A 279 -2.34 15.90 12.56
CA LEU A 279 -1.81 15.95 11.21
C LEU A 279 -0.34 16.33 11.18
N MET A 280 0.32 15.99 10.07
CA MET A 280 1.72 16.36 9.87
C MET A 280 1.89 17.86 9.64
N ASP A 281 2.76 18.48 10.41
CA ASP A 281 3.22 19.86 10.12
C ASP A 281 4.37 19.80 9.11
N TYR A 282 4.10 20.23 7.89
CA TYR A 282 5.09 20.23 6.81
C TYR A 282 6.23 21.23 6.98
N SER A 283 6.15 22.13 7.95
CA SER A 283 7.26 23.04 8.25
C SER A 283 8.54 22.31 8.69
N ILE A 284 8.41 21.08 9.22
CA ILE A 284 9.56 20.25 9.61
C ILE A 284 10.50 19.90 8.46
N PHE A 285 10.04 20.02 7.20
CA PHE A 285 10.85 19.72 6.03
C PHE A 285 11.62 20.93 5.48
N THR A 286 11.43 22.11 6.04
CA THR A 286 12.05 23.36 5.57
C THR A 286 13.57 23.29 5.58
N ASP A 287 14.13 22.58 6.56
CA ASP A 287 15.57 22.45 6.75
C ASP A 287 16.17 21.16 6.15
N CYS A 288 15.36 20.33 5.50
CA CYS A 288 15.84 19.11 4.85
C CYS A 288 16.64 19.46 3.59
N SER A 289 17.91 19.10 3.56
CA SER A 289 18.82 19.35 2.42
C SER A 289 19.10 18.08 1.61
N TYR A 290 18.94 16.91 2.22
CA TYR A 290 19.20 15.61 1.61
C TYR A 290 17.97 14.71 1.70
N SER A 291 17.88 13.73 0.78
CA SER A 291 16.79 12.75 0.80
C SER A 291 16.72 11.95 2.11
N SER A 292 17.88 11.67 2.72
CA SER A 292 17.96 11.01 4.02
C SER A 292 17.35 11.84 5.15
N ASP A 293 17.55 13.17 5.13
CA ASP A 293 16.98 14.07 6.15
C ASP A 293 15.46 14.06 6.05
N PHE A 294 14.95 14.13 4.81
CA PHE A 294 13.54 14.07 4.55
C PHE A 294 12.94 12.72 4.98
N ALA A 295 13.56 11.60 4.61
CA ALA A 295 13.08 10.28 5.01
C ALA A 295 13.05 10.13 6.53
N ASN A 296 14.10 10.56 7.23
CA ASN A 296 14.18 10.52 8.69
C ASN A 296 13.07 11.36 9.34
N ALA A 297 12.78 12.55 8.81
CA ALA A 297 11.69 13.39 9.28
C ALA A 297 10.32 12.74 8.98
N TRP A 298 10.13 12.22 7.77
CA TRP A 298 8.89 11.59 7.30
C TRP A 298 8.51 10.35 8.11
N GLN A 299 9.49 9.52 8.44
CA GLN A 299 9.34 8.25 9.13
C GLN A 299 9.50 8.35 10.66
N ASN A 300 9.58 9.55 11.20
CA ASN A 300 9.83 9.75 12.63
C ASN A 300 8.66 9.21 13.47
N PRO A 301 8.89 8.20 14.33
CA PRO A 301 7.85 7.62 15.17
C PRO A 301 7.34 8.58 16.25
N SER A 302 8.03 9.67 16.52
CA SER A 302 7.58 10.69 17.48
C SER A 302 6.47 11.60 16.92
N LEU A 303 6.25 11.62 15.60
CA LEU A 303 5.20 12.43 15.01
C LEU A 303 3.82 11.80 15.26
N ASN A 304 2.87 12.62 15.70
CA ASN A 304 1.50 12.18 15.92
C ASN A 304 0.86 11.63 14.65
N ASN A 305 1.23 12.18 13.50
CA ASN A 305 0.73 11.76 12.21
C ASN A 305 1.04 10.29 11.86
N ASN A 306 2.18 9.77 12.28
CA ASN A 306 2.56 8.39 12.00
C ASN A 306 1.88 7.46 13.03
N LEU A 307 0.90 6.68 12.57
CA LEU A 307 0.14 5.75 13.42
C LEU A 307 0.76 4.37 13.41
N MET A 308 1.27 3.92 12.25
CA MET A 308 1.99 2.65 12.12
C MET A 308 3.07 2.73 11.04
N LEU A 309 4.25 2.22 11.36
CA LEU A 309 5.42 2.15 10.51
C LEU A 309 5.84 0.69 10.30
N VAL A 310 6.11 0.29 9.07
CA VAL A 310 6.57 -1.06 8.72
C VAL A 310 7.86 -0.96 7.93
N THR A 311 8.90 -1.64 8.38
CA THR A 311 10.17 -1.75 7.64
C THR A 311 10.06 -2.82 6.58
N THR A 312 10.34 -2.48 5.33
CA THR A 312 10.21 -3.40 4.19
C THR A 312 11.48 -3.41 3.36
N TYR A 313 11.83 -4.55 2.77
CA TYR A 313 12.89 -4.63 1.76
C TYR A 313 12.42 -3.96 0.49
N SER A 314 13.12 -2.91 0.08
CA SER A 314 12.73 -2.12 -1.11
C SER A 314 13.92 -1.39 -1.70
N ILE A 315 13.93 -1.34 -3.02
CA ILE A 315 14.81 -0.50 -3.84
C ILE A 315 14.00 0.50 -4.67
N LEU A 316 12.81 0.86 -4.21
CA LEU A 316 11.85 1.72 -4.90
C LEU A 316 12.51 3.00 -5.41
N MET A 317 13.34 3.66 -4.59
CA MET A 317 14.03 4.87 -5.00
C MET A 317 14.95 4.65 -6.21
N ARG A 318 15.65 3.52 -6.28
CA ARG A 318 16.50 3.17 -7.44
C ARG A 318 15.64 2.89 -8.68
N ARG A 319 14.49 2.23 -8.50
CA ARG A 319 13.55 1.95 -9.59
C ARG A 319 12.90 3.22 -10.12
N ALA A 320 12.55 4.16 -9.24
CA ALA A 320 11.93 5.43 -9.62
C ALA A 320 12.91 6.41 -10.30
N LEU A 321 14.22 6.29 -10.05
CA LEU A 321 15.20 7.27 -10.49
C LEU A 321 15.91 6.86 -11.79
N GLY A 322 15.59 7.56 -12.88
CA GLY A 322 16.36 7.46 -14.12
C GLY A 322 16.10 6.17 -14.92
N ASN A 323 14.97 5.52 -14.70
CA ASN A 323 14.55 4.35 -15.45
C ASN A 323 13.46 4.68 -16.47
N ARG A 324 13.06 3.69 -17.26
CA ARG A 324 12.04 3.84 -18.28
C ARG A 324 10.73 4.36 -17.71
N TYR A 325 10.25 3.75 -16.64
CA TYR A 325 9.01 4.13 -15.97
C TYR A 325 9.28 4.98 -14.75
N SER A 326 8.71 6.18 -14.71
CA SER A 326 8.96 7.13 -13.63
C SER A 326 7.87 8.20 -13.54
N THR A 327 7.87 8.96 -12.46
CA THR A 327 7.20 10.25 -12.39
C THR A 327 8.16 11.31 -12.90
N ASN A 328 8.11 11.66 -14.16
CA ASN A 328 8.92 12.74 -14.73
C ASN A 328 8.26 14.11 -14.58
N SER A 329 8.82 15.14 -15.24
CA SER A 329 8.30 16.50 -15.18
C SER A 329 6.85 16.64 -15.67
N LEU A 330 6.43 15.80 -16.63
CA LEU A 330 5.05 15.79 -17.13
C LEU A 330 4.08 15.25 -16.08
N ALA A 331 4.36 14.06 -15.52
CA ALA A 331 3.53 13.48 -14.47
C ALA A 331 3.54 14.33 -13.19
N ALA A 332 4.72 14.85 -12.80
CA ALA A 332 4.83 15.74 -11.64
C ALA A 332 4.01 17.02 -11.82
N ARG A 333 3.93 17.57 -13.03
CA ARG A 333 3.08 18.72 -13.32
C ARG A 333 1.62 18.43 -13.03
N GLU A 334 1.14 17.27 -13.37
CA GLU A 334 -0.23 16.87 -13.13
C GLU A 334 -0.53 16.54 -11.68
N ILE A 335 0.42 15.92 -11.01
CA ILE A 335 0.23 15.52 -9.60
C ILE A 335 0.40 16.71 -8.66
N PHE A 336 1.32 17.64 -8.94
CA PHE A 336 1.78 18.62 -7.97
C PHE A 336 1.73 20.07 -8.41
N TYR A 337 1.86 20.35 -9.72
CA TYR A 337 2.04 21.71 -10.24
C TYR A 337 0.81 22.25 -10.97
N HIS A 338 -0.29 21.54 -10.95
CA HIS A 338 -1.55 22.06 -11.49
C HIS A 338 -2.19 23.03 -10.50
N VAL A 339 -3.01 23.94 -10.98
CA VAL A 339 -3.76 24.86 -10.13
C VAL A 339 -4.91 24.10 -9.47
N GLY A 340 -4.68 23.63 -8.27
CA GLY A 340 -5.64 22.91 -7.45
C GLY A 340 -5.65 23.44 -6.01
N PRO A 341 -6.43 22.85 -5.10
CA PRO A 341 -6.52 23.29 -3.72
C PRO A 341 -5.19 23.17 -2.98
N THR A 342 -4.30 22.33 -3.46
CA THR A 342 -3.01 22.06 -2.85
C THR A 342 -1.86 22.90 -3.42
N TRP A 343 -2.05 23.62 -4.53
CA TRP A 343 -1.00 24.41 -5.18
C TRP A 343 -1.37 25.90 -5.26
N PRO A 344 -0.44 26.84 -5.15
CA PRO A 344 1.04 26.82 -4.92
C PRO A 344 1.43 27.12 -3.47
N ARG A 345 0.74 26.63 -2.50
CA ARG A 345 0.56 27.26 -1.20
C ARG A 345 1.13 26.45 -0.04
N TRP A 346 2.09 25.59 -0.33
CA TRP A 346 2.70 24.69 0.63
C TRP A 346 3.66 25.42 1.59
N LYS A 347 3.66 25.03 2.88
CA LYS A 347 4.45 25.67 3.94
C LYS A 347 5.95 25.62 3.73
N ALA A 348 6.46 24.77 2.87
CA ALA A 348 7.87 24.71 2.49
C ALA A 348 8.00 24.70 0.98
N ASN A 349 9.24 24.65 0.46
CA ASN A 349 9.48 24.56 -0.97
C ASN A 349 8.69 23.35 -1.56
N PRO A 350 7.82 23.56 -2.57
CA PRO A 350 7.03 22.50 -3.17
C PRO A 350 7.87 21.28 -3.57
N THR A 351 9.06 21.49 -4.06
CA THR A 351 10.01 20.45 -4.47
C THR A 351 10.40 19.52 -3.32
N ILE A 352 10.40 20.01 -2.09
CA ILE A 352 10.75 19.21 -0.90
C ILE A 352 9.52 18.52 -0.33
N ILE A 353 8.38 19.20 -0.33
CA ILE A 353 7.17 18.74 0.36
C ILE A 353 6.49 17.60 -0.38
N VAL A 354 6.50 17.67 -1.68
CA VAL A 354 5.87 16.66 -2.51
C VAL A 354 6.60 15.30 -2.45
N GLY A 355 7.10 14.97 -1.28
CA GLY A 355 7.78 13.71 -1.03
C GLY A 355 9.29 13.81 -1.21
N GLY A 356 9.86 15.02 -1.01
CA GLY A 356 11.27 15.23 -1.22
C GLY A 356 11.65 14.82 -2.63
N MET A 357 11.00 15.42 -3.62
CA MET A 357 11.39 15.21 -5.00
C MET A 357 12.82 15.68 -5.20
N PHE A 358 13.75 14.75 -5.15
CA PHE A 358 15.12 15.00 -5.54
C PHE A 358 15.24 14.70 -7.03
N ALA A 359 15.19 15.74 -7.83
CA ALA A 359 15.51 15.61 -9.25
C ALA A 359 17.02 15.39 -9.38
N ARG A 360 17.40 14.20 -9.78
CA ARG A 360 18.73 14.01 -10.36
C ARG A 360 18.77 14.63 -11.75
N ASP A 361 17.67 14.51 -12.47
CA ASP A 361 17.37 15.17 -13.71
C ASP A 361 15.84 15.18 -13.85
N SER A 362 15.22 16.35 -13.84
CA SER A 362 13.76 16.48 -13.92
C SER A 362 13.17 15.88 -15.21
N GLU A 363 14.03 15.67 -16.23
CA GLU A 363 13.62 15.06 -17.48
C GLU A 363 13.43 13.55 -17.36
N TYR A 364 14.19 12.86 -16.46
CA TYR A 364 14.15 11.39 -16.34
C TYR A 364 13.29 10.87 -15.19
N GLY A 365 12.89 11.74 -14.28
CA GLY A 365 12.06 11.35 -13.16
C GLY A 365 12.52 11.95 -11.83
N TYR A 366 11.57 11.97 -10.90
CA TYR A 366 11.78 12.44 -9.55
C TYR A 366 11.93 11.26 -8.60
N ALA A 367 12.98 11.29 -7.80
CA ALA A 367 13.17 10.32 -6.73
C ALA A 367 12.35 10.70 -5.51
N PRO A 368 11.57 9.79 -4.93
CA PRO A 368 10.81 10.08 -3.72
C PRO A 368 11.73 10.09 -2.49
N GLY A 369 12.04 11.27 -1.97
CA GLY A 369 12.86 11.41 -0.76
C GLY A 369 12.26 10.69 0.45
N LYS A 370 10.94 10.62 0.53
CA LYS A 370 10.21 9.87 1.56
C LYS A 370 10.48 8.37 1.55
N ALA A 371 10.84 7.83 0.39
CA ALA A 371 11.23 6.43 0.21
C ALA A 371 12.76 6.28 0.05
N SER A 372 13.54 7.20 0.63
CA SER A 372 14.99 7.12 0.62
C SER A 372 15.45 5.78 1.18
N GLU A 373 16.28 5.12 0.40
CA GLU A 373 16.82 3.82 0.74
C GLU A 373 17.75 3.90 1.95
N GLN A 374 17.52 3.03 2.91
CA GLN A 374 18.42 2.76 4.02
C GLN A 374 19.06 1.40 3.80
N PHE A 375 20.24 1.17 4.36
CA PHE A 375 20.96 -0.09 4.19
C PHE A 375 21.24 -0.75 5.54
N GLN A 376 20.67 -1.93 5.72
CA GLN A 376 20.90 -2.74 6.92
C GLN A 376 22.00 -3.76 6.65
N TYR A 377 23.13 -3.61 7.31
CA TYR A 377 24.21 -4.58 7.23
C TYR A 377 23.88 -5.84 8.04
N THR A 378 23.85 -6.99 7.39
CA THR A 378 23.84 -8.31 8.06
C THR A 378 25.26 -8.74 8.40
N ASN A 379 26.24 -8.31 7.61
CA ASN A 379 27.66 -8.48 7.88
C ASN A 379 28.41 -7.19 7.49
N LYS A 380 28.78 -6.40 8.50
CA LYS A 380 29.51 -5.14 8.30
C LYS A 380 30.90 -5.31 7.72
N VAL A 381 31.56 -6.45 8.00
CA VAL A 381 32.94 -6.71 7.54
C VAL A 381 32.98 -7.02 6.05
N SER A 382 32.02 -7.80 5.56
CA SER A 382 31.91 -8.16 4.15
C SER A 382 31.05 -7.17 3.33
N GLY A 383 30.45 -6.17 3.97
CA GLY A 383 29.56 -5.21 3.32
C GLY A 383 28.22 -5.81 2.83
N ILE A 384 27.86 -6.99 3.33
CA ILE A 384 26.63 -7.69 2.96
C ILE A 384 25.46 -7.15 3.80
N GLY A 385 24.33 -6.88 3.15
CA GLY A 385 23.12 -6.41 3.79
C GLY A 385 21.99 -6.23 2.78
N PHE A 386 20.93 -5.58 3.23
CA PHE A 386 19.71 -5.36 2.46
C PHE A 386 19.36 -3.88 2.42
N ALA A 387 18.90 -3.45 1.24
CA ALA A 387 18.23 -2.18 1.10
C ALA A 387 16.81 -2.27 1.67
N HIS A 388 16.39 -1.26 2.44
CA HIS A 388 15.06 -1.19 2.99
C HIS A 388 14.53 0.24 3.00
N THR A 389 13.22 0.34 3.06
CA THR A 389 12.48 1.59 3.31
C THR A 389 11.49 1.37 4.45
N VAL A 390 11.01 2.45 5.04
CA VAL A 390 9.95 2.39 6.05
C VAL A 390 8.65 2.88 5.43
N VAL A 391 7.68 1.98 5.36
CA VAL A 391 6.32 2.28 4.90
C VAL A 391 5.51 2.86 6.05
N ARG A 392 4.84 3.98 5.83
CA ARG A 392 3.83 4.50 6.74
C ARG A 392 2.49 3.81 6.45
N ALA A 393 2.26 2.66 7.07
CA ALA A 393 1.08 1.85 6.80
C ALA A 393 -0.22 2.60 7.11
N PHE A 394 -0.23 3.34 8.23
CA PHE A 394 -1.34 4.19 8.63
C PHE A 394 -0.86 5.55 9.10
N THR A 395 -1.56 6.59 8.66
CA THR A 395 -1.31 7.99 9.05
C THR A 395 -2.63 8.70 9.38
N SER A 396 -2.58 9.64 10.29
CA SER A 396 -3.74 10.50 10.57
C SER A 396 -4.11 11.37 9.36
N THR A 397 -3.13 11.72 8.52
CA THR A 397 -3.36 12.48 7.28
C THR A 397 -4.21 11.69 6.28
N ASN A 398 -3.95 10.40 6.08
CA ASN A 398 -4.81 9.56 5.26
C ASN A 398 -6.18 9.34 5.93
N LEU A 399 -6.18 9.14 7.24
CA LEU A 399 -7.39 8.86 8.01
C LEU A 399 -8.40 10.01 7.97
N ILE A 400 -7.95 11.28 8.02
CA ILE A 400 -8.87 12.42 7.91
C ILE A 400 -9.49 12.51 6.50
N LEU A 401 -8.75 12.19 5.44
CA LEU A 401 -9.26 12.15 4.08
C LEU A 401 -10.21 10.97 3.86
N GLU A 402 -9.96 9.82 4.49
CA GLU A 402 -10.85 8.66 4.52
C GLU A 402 -12.16 9.00 5.24
N ARG A 403 -12.09 9.74 6.37
CA ARG A 403 -13.26 10.25 7.08
C ARG A 403 -14.04 11.29 6.27
N ALA A 404 -13.34 12.21 5.60
CA ALA A 404 -13.97 13.20 4.72
C ALA A 404 -14.74 12.52 3.58
N GLU A 405 -14.14 11.52 2.92
CA GLU A 405 -14.81 10.73 1.89
C GLU A 405 -16.08 10.06 2.42
N ALA A 406 -16.00 9.41 3.58
CA ALA A 406 -17.15 8.76 4.19
C ALA A 406 -18.28 9.75 4.49
N LYS A 407 -17.95 10.95 5.02
CA LYS A 407 -18.93 12.03 5.26
C LYS A 407 -19.56 12.52 3.96
N VAL A 408 -18.76 12.67 2.89
CA VAL A 408 -19.26 13.06 1.55
C VAL A 408 -20.27 12.03 1.04
N MET A 409 -19.93 10.74 1.12
CA MET A 409 -20.81 9.65 0.65
C MET A 409 -22.10 9.53 1.47
N LEU A 410 -22.14 10.05 2.69
CA LEU A 410 -23.32 10.15 3.53
C LEU A 410 -24.08 11.47 3.37
N GLY A 411 -23.67 12.37 2.46
CA GLY A 411 -24.27 13.67 2.25
C GLY A 411 -23.99 14.70 3.37
N ARG A 412 -22.99 14.43 4.23
CA ARG A 412 -22.58 15.34 5.32
C ARG A 412 -21.49 16.30 4.81
N TYR A 413 -21.86 17.14 3.84
CA TYR A 413 -20.89 17.95 3.10
C TYR A 413 -20.19 18.99 3.96
N ASP A 414 -20.89 19.66 4.89
CA ASP A 414 -20.28 20.65 5.79
C ASP A 414 -19.24 20.00 6.72
N ASP A 415 -19.56 18.84 7.26
CA ASP A 415 -18.65 18.08 8.12
C ASP A 415 -17.42 17.57 7.33
N ALA A 416 -17.63 17.17 6.07
CA ALA A 416 -16.55 16.75 5.17
C ALA A 416 -15.65 17.94 4.82
N LEU A 417 -16.25 19.10 4.53
CA LEU A 417 -15.49 20.33 4.24
C LEU A 417 -14.64 20.75 5.42
N ALA A 418 -15.11 20.59 6.65
CA ALA A 418 -14.32 20.88 7.84
C ALA A 418 -13.06 19.99 7.94
N ASP A 419 -13.16 18.71 7.62
CA ASP A 419 -12.01 17.79 7.56
C ASP A 419 -11.04 18.18 6.42
N ILE A 420 -11.56 18.53 5.25
CA ILE A 420 -10.77 19.00 4.09
C ILE A 420 -10.01 20.26 4.45
N ILE A 421 -10.65 21.23 5.12
CA ILE A 421 -10.02 22.47 5.57
C ILE A 421 -8.94 22.19 6.61
N ALA A 422 -9.19 21.30 7.56
CA ALA A 422 -8.21 20.91 8.58
C ALA A 422 -6.96 20.28 7.93
N TYR A 423 -7.15 19.36 6.97
CA TYR A 423 -6.06 18.79 6.19
C TYR A 423 -5.26 19.89 5.45
N ASP A 424 -5.93 20.75 4.72
CA ASP A 424 -5.31 21.76 3.88
C ASP A 424 -4.54 22.81 4.71
N SER A 425 -5.11 23.21 5.85
CA SER A 425 -4.52 24.21 6.75
C SER A 425 -3.15 23.82 7.29
N ASN A 426 -2.88 22.53 7.46
CA ASN A 426 -1.58 22.05 7.93
C ASN A 426 -0.50 22.01 6.85
N ARG A 427 -0.90 22.10 5.58
CA ARG A 427 0.00 21.97 4.43
C ARG A 427 0.37 23.30 3.81
N GLN A 428 -0.39 24.36 4.05
CA GLN A 428 -0.27 25.62 3.31
C GLN A 428 0.34 26.73 4.14
N THR A 429 1.13 27.58 3.45
CA THR A 429 1.76 28.80 4.04
C THR A 429 0.86 30.02 3.96
N PHE A 430 -0.44 29.89 4.06
CA PHE A 430 -1.29 31.07 4.06
C PHE A 430 -1.12 31.91 5.31
N SER A 431 -1.09 33.21 5.12
CA SER A 431 -1.54 34.11 6.18
C SER A 431 -3.03 33.83 6.46
N GLU A 432 -3.48 34.10 7.66
CA GLU A 432 -4.90 34.00 8.01
C GLU A 432 -5.79 34.80 7.05
N ALA A 433 -5.30 35.94 6.55
CA ALA A 433 -5.99 36.75 5.55
C ALA A 433 -6.09 36.05 4.19
N ASP A 434 -5.04 35.38 3.74
CA ASP A 434 -5.05 34.60 2.49
C ASP A 434 -5.96 33.39 2.60
N ARG A 435 -5.95 32.71 3.75
CA ARG A 435 -6.85 31.60 4.06
C ARG A 435 -8.30 32.05 4.02
N ASN A 436 -8.62 33.15 4.70
CA ASN A 436 -9.95 33.73 4.69
C ASN A 436 -10.38 34.23 3.31
N SER A 437 -9.46 34.75 2.51
CA SER A 437 -9.72 35.14 1.12
C SER A 437 -9.97 33.92 0.22
N PHE A 438 -9.22 32.86 0.40
CA PHE A 438 -9.36 31.63 -0.39
C PHE A 438 -10.64 30.85 -0.04
N PHE A 439 -10.96 30.74 1.24
CA PHE A 439 -12.14 30.02 1.71
C PHE A 439 -13.41 30.89 1.84
N SER A 440 -13.31 32.21 1.91
CA SER A 440 -14.46 33.11 2.13
C SER A 440 -14.74 34.15 1.04
N GLY A 441 -13.77 34.42 0.17
CA GLY A 441 -13.89 35.51 -0.84
C GLY A 441 -14.17 35.03 -2.26
N GLY A 442 -14.85 33.91 -2.45
CA GLY A 442 -15.02 33.24 -3.73
C GLY A 442 -14.15 31.99 -3.86
N GLY A 443 -13.31 31.72 -2.85
CA GLY A 443 -12.72 30.43 -2.62
C GLY A 443 -13.65 29.64 -1.71
N MET A 444 -13.59 28.44 -1.55
CA MET A 444 -14.40 27.44 -0.92
C MET A 444 -15.11 27.81 0.41
N LYS A 445 -16.07 28.70 0.41
CA LYS A 445 -17.18 28.57 1.37
C LYS A 445 -18.00 27.31 1.04
N GLU A 446 -18.08 27.07 -0.25
CA GLU A 446 -18.62 25.85 -0.84
C GLU A 446 -17.65 25.46 -1.97
N PRO A 447 -17.33 24.18 -2.17
CA PRO A 447 -16.56 23.74 -3.30
C PRO A 447 -17.16 24.30 -4.57
N SER A 448 -16.42 25.14 -5.30
CA SER A 448 -16.92 25.71 -6.53
C SER A 448 -16.26 25.04 -7.72
N TRP A 449 -17.05 24.77 -8.75
CA TRP A 449 -16.56 24.24 -10.00
C TRP A 449 -15.52 25.14 -10.67
N ASP A 450 -15.51 26.44 -10.36
CA ASP A 450 -14.55 27.39 -10.93
C ASP A 450 -13.09 27.05 -10.61
N VAL A 451 -12.85 26.40 -9.48
CA VAL A 451 -11.51 25.92 -9.10
C VAL A 451 -11.15 24.62 -9.83
N TYR A 452 -12.14 23.77 -10.10
CA TYR A 452 -11.95 22.43 -10.69
C TYR A 452 -12.29 22.36 -12.18
N LEU A 453 -13.00 23.35 -12.75
CA LEU A 453 -13.30 23.43 -14.18
C LEU A 453 -12.08 23.28 -15.10
N PRO A 454 -10.86 23.72 -14.73
CA PRO A 454 -9.68 23.40 -15.51
C PRO A 454 -9.39 21.90 -15.63
N TYR A 455 -9.88 21.08 -14.69
CA TYR A 455 -9.58 19.65 -14.58
C TYR A 455 -10.78 18.75 -14.90
N TYR A 456 -11.98 19.19 -14.61
CA TYR A 456 -13.19 18.42 -14.83
C TYR A 456 -14.30 19.33 -15.37
N ASN A 457 -14.88 18.96 -16.49
CA ASN A 457 -16.06 19.61 -17.02
C ASN A 457 -17.30 18.75 -16.70
N PRO A 458 -18.18 19.20 -15.78
CA PRO A 458 -19.35 18.44 -15.40
C PRO A 458 -20.40 18.34 -16.51
N GLU A 459 -20.40 19.27 -17.50
CA GLU A 459 -21.41 19.30 -18.54
C GLU A 459 -21.19 18.21 -19.58
N ASN A 460 -19.96 17.97 -20.00
CA ASN A 460 -19.61 16.92 -20.95
C ASN A 460 -18.95 15.70 -20.35
N LYS A 461 -18.70 15.69 -19.02
CA LYS A 461 -17.98 14.64 -18.30
C LYS A 461 -16.60 14.35 -18.88
N GLU A 462 -16.06 15.24 -19.66
CA GLU A 462 -14.70 15.15 -20.16
C GLU A 462 -13.75 15.68 -19.11
N LEU A 463 -12.81 14.83 -18.74
CA LEU A 463 -11.58 15.31 -18.20
C LEU A 463 -10.84 16.01 -19.32
N LYS A 464 -10.36 17.21 -19.08
CA LYS A 464 -9.25 17.72 -19.89
C LYS A 464 -8.16 16.67 -19.86
N PRO A 465 -7.51 16.42 -21.01
CA PRO A 465 -6.58 15.30 -21.15
C PRO A 465 -5.47 15.40 -20.14
N ASN A 466 -5.79 14.86 -19.03
CA ASN A 466 -4.89 14.34 -18.10
C ASN A 466 -4.56 12.99 -18.67
N CYS A 467 -3.34 12.75 -19.09
CA CYS A 467 -2.94 11.55 -19.83
C CYS A 467 -3.24 10.25 -19.09
N PHE A 468 -3.71 10.29 -17.86
CA PHE A 468 -3.53 9.21 -16.92
C PHE A 468 -4.81 8.70 -16.25
N ALA A 469 -5.79 9.52 -15.91
CA ALA A 469 -6.96 9.06 -15.19
C ALA A 469 -8.26 9.60 -15.75
N ASN A 470 -9.27 8.74 -15.78
CA ASN A 470 -10.64 9.14 -16.01
C ASN A 470 -11.33 9.32 -14.65
N TRP A 471 -11.56 10.58 -14.24
CA TRP A 471 -12.18 10.92 -12.96
C TRP A 471 -13.71 10.95 -13.04
N ASP A 472 -14.29 10.05 -13.80
CA ASP A 472 -15.74 9.95 -13.90
C ASP A 472 -16.31 9.14 -12.74
N PHE A 473 -16.57 9.81 -11.63
CA PHE A 473 -17.22 9.21 -10.46
C PHE A 473 -18.68 8.79 -10.70
N THR A 474 -19.23 9.02 -11.88
CA THR A 474 -20.60 8.56 -12.22
C THR A 474 -20.62 7.08 -12.62
N GLN A 475 -19.47 6.48 -12.92
CA GLN A 475 -19.32 5.06 -13.21
C GLN A 475 -18.95 4.32 -11.94
N GLY A 476 -19.91 3.86 -11.16
CA GLY A 476 -19.66 3.09 -9.96
C GLY A 476 -18.99 1.73 -10.25
N VAL A 477 -18.29 1.16 -9.25
CA VAL A 477 -17.70 -0.19 -9.33
C VAL A 477 -18.77 -1.30 -9.29
N SER A 478 -19.97 -0.99 -8.82
CA SER A 478 -21.15 -1.85 -8.88
C SER A 478 -22.40 -0.98 -8.93
N ALA A 479 -23.55 -1.59 -9.21
CA ALA A 479 -24.83 -0.88 -9.19
C ALA A 479 -25.17 -0.26 -7.82
N SER A 480 -24.57 -0.77 -6.75
CA SER A 480 -24.73 -0.25 -5.39
C SER A 480 -23.76 0.87 -5.02
N PHE A 481 -22.79 1.18 -5.89
CA PHE A 481 -21.85 2.28 -5.67
C PHE A 481 -22.05 3.38 -6.70
N VAL A 482 -22.74 4.40 -6.29
CA VAL A 482 -22.99 5.60 -7.10
C VAL A 482 -22.60 6.82 -6.28
N VAL A 483 -21.77 7.68 -6.86
CA VAL A 483 -21.45 8.98 -6.26
C VAL A 483 -22.56 9.97 -6.62
N PRO A 484 -23.26 10.56 -5.64
CA PRO A 484 -24.26 11.59 -5.92
C PRO A 484 -23.64 12.77 -6.67
N GLN A 485 -24.43 13.44 -7.51
CA GLN A 485 -23.94 14.56 -8.33
C GLN A 485 -23.35 15.68 -7.47
N GLU A 486 -23.96 15.96 -6.33
CA GLU A 486 -23.52 16.97 -5.38
C GLU A 486 -22.20 16.58 -4.70
N ALA A 487 -21.93 15.28 -4.60
CA ALA A 487 -20.71 14.73 -3.98
C ALA A 487 -19.50 14.80 -4.93
N VAL A 488 -19.70 14.87 -6.25
CA VAL A 488 -18.63 14.75 -7.25
C VAL A 488 -17.51 15.77 -7.03
N ILE A 489 -17.87 17.02 -6.71
CA ILE A 489 -16.87 18.07 -6.48
C ILE A 489 -16.00 17.76 -5.25
N TYR A 490 -16.60 17.30 -4.14
CA TYR A 490 -15.87 16.92 -2.93
C TYR A 490 -14.97 15.72 -3.20
N MET A 491 -15.46 14.74 -3.95
CA MET A 491 -14.69 13.56 -4.34
C MET A 491 -13.49 13.92 -5.22
N ASN A 492 -13.63 14.88 -6.13
CA ASN A 492 -12.52 15.39 -6.94
C ASN A 492 -11.45 16.09 -6.06
N ILE A 493 -11.88 16.88 -5.07
CA ILE A 493 -10.98 17.51 -4.10
C ILE A 493 -10.20 16.44 -3.33
N ILE A 494 -10.90 15.47 -2.77
CA ILE A 494 -10.31 14.37 -1.99
C ILE A 494 -9.38 13.54 -2.88
N ASN A 495 -9.76 13.26 -4.12
CA ASN A 495 -8.94 12.56 -5.09
C ASN A 495 -7.62 13.28 -5.35
N ASP A 496 -7.65 14.58 -5.58
CA ASP A 496 -6.46 15.41 -5.80
C ASP A 496 -5.54 15.41 -4.56
N MET A 497 -6.11 15.62 -3.38
CA MET A 497 -5.38 15.59 -2.12
C MET A 497 -4.74 14.22 -1.86
N ARG A 498 -5.49 13.13 -2.04
CA ARG A 498 -4.99 11.78 -1.84
C ARG A 498 -3.93 11.39 -2.87
N ARG A 499 -4.09 11.78 -4.14
CA ARG A 499 -3.10 11.52 -5.19
C ARG A 499 -1.76 12.16 -4.86
N SER A 500 -1.77 13.44 -4.48
CA SER A 500 -0.54 14.15 -4.13
C SER A 500 0.09 13.67 -2.80
N GLU A 501 -0.73 13.38 -1.77
CA GLU A 501 -0.25 12.86 -0.48
C GLU A 501 0.42 11.51 -0.63
N ASN A 502 -0.23 10.61 -1.37
CA ASN A 502 0.13 9.20 -1.45
C ASN A 502 1.05 8.87 -2.64
N TRP A 503 1.59 9.88 -3.33
CA TRP A 503 2.55 9.66 -4.40
C TRP A 503 3.72 8.78 -3.92
N MET A 504 4.03 7.72 -4.66
CA MET A 504 5.04 6.71 -4.33
C MET A 504 4.79 5.97 -2.99
N GLU A 505 3.54 5.94 -2.52
CA GLU A 505 3.12 5.10 -1.40
C GLU A 505 2.23 3.92 -1.83
N GLY A 506 1.98 3.76 -3.13
CA GLY A 506 1.18 2.68 -3.70
C GLY A 506 -0.34 2.81 -3.49
N LEU A 507 -0.79 3.78 -2.70
CA LEU A 507 -2.20 3.91 -2.35
C LEU A 507 -3.05 4.44 -3.50
N ARG A 508 -2.45 5.08 -4.51
CA ARG A 508 -3.15 5.57 -5.70
C ARG A 508 -3.83 4.45 -6.47
N PHE A 509 -3.16 3.31 -6.62
CA PHE A 509 -3.72 2.13 -7.29
C PHE A 509 -5.03 1.66 -6.63
N PHE A 510 -5.05 1.61 -5.30
CA PHE A 510 -6.25 1.21 -4.56
C PHE A 510 -7.39 2.22 -4.72
N ASP A 511 -7.10 3.51 -4.74
CA ASP A 511 -8.10 4.54 -4.95
C ASP A 511 -8.72 4.45 -6.35
N LEU A 512 -7.91 4.32 -7.40
CA LEU A 512 -8.39 4.13 -8.77
C LEU A 512 -9.31 2.92 -8.88
N LYS A 513 -8.87 1.81 -8.31
CA LYS A 513 -9.57 0.53 -8.34
C LYS A 513 -10.91 0.59 -7.59
N ARG A 514 -10.93 1.12 -6.35
CA ARG A 514 -12.15 1.16 -5.53
C ARG A 514 -13.17 2.21 -6.01
N TRP A 515 -12.73 3.26 -6.70
CA TRP A 515 -13.59 4.25 -7.32
C TRP A 515 -14.03 3.84 -8.74
N GLY A 516 -13.50 2.76 -9.29
CA GLY A 516 -13.82 2.28 -10.63
C GLY A 516 -13.31 3.21 -11.72
N MET A 517 -12.17 3.83 -11.53
CA MET A 517 -11.54 4.73 -12.50
C MET A 517 -10.73 3.95 -13.53
N GLY A 518 -10.70 4.45 -14.78
CA GLY A 518 -9.80 3.94 -15.81
C GLY A 518 -8.39 4.51 -15.70
N VAL A 519 -7.42 3.80 -16.25
CA VAL A 519 -6.02 4.25 -16.35
C VAL A 519 -5.53 4.03 -17.78
N LYS A 520 -4.81 5.01 -18.35
CA LYS A 520 -4.20 4.90 -19.68
C LYS A 520 -2.71 5.16 -19.60
N HIS A 521 -1.94 4.25 -20.14
CA HIS A 521 -0.50 4.40 -20.32
C HIS A 521 -0.15 4.49 -21.81
N GLN A 522 0.70 5.45 -22.16
CA GLN A 522 1.32 5.52 -23.49
C GLN A 522 2.70 4.90 -23.42
N VAL A 523 3.03 4.04 -24.37
CA VAL A 523 4.26 3.26 -24.36
C VAL A 523 5.03 3.43 -25.66
N GLY A 524 6.31 3.77 -25.53
CA GLY A 524 7.26 3.86 -26.63
C GLY A 524 7.03 5.02 -27.57
N VAL A 525 7.88 5.11 -28.62
CA VAL A 525 7.89 6.20 -29.59
C VAL A 525 6.62 6.25 -30.44
N ASP A 526 5.95 5.12 -30.62
CA ASP A 526 4.70 4.99 -31.36
C ASP A 526 3.47 5.33 -30.51
N ARG A 527 3.65 5.65 -29.23
CA ARG A 527 2.56 5.96 -28.27
C ARG A 527 1.49 4.87 -28.22
N GLU A 528 1.90 3.61 -28.18
CA GLU A 528 0.96 2.50 -27.99
C GLU A 528 0.18 2.70 -26.68
N ILE A 529 -1.15 2.53 -26.74
CA ILE A 529 -2.01 2.74 -25.58
C ILE A 529 -2.32 1.42 -24.92
N TYR A 530 -2.02 1.35 -23.62
CA TYR A 530 -2.44 0.29 -22.72
C TYR A 530 -3.43 0.90 -21.74
N GLU A 531 -4.60 0.30 -21.62
CA GLU A 531 -5.71 0.89 -20.89
C GLU A 531 -6.36 -0.13 -19.94
N LEU A 532 -6.61 0.31 -18.71
CA LEU A 532 -7.58 -0.30 -17.81
C LEU A 532 -8.90 0.47 -17.94
N GLN A 533 -9.94 -0.21 -18.34
CA GLN A 533 -11.28 0.34 -18.30
C GLN A 533 -11.82 0.37 -16.86
N PRO A 534 -12.80 1.23 -16.54
CA PRO A 534 -13.50 1.16 -15.27
C PRO A 534 -13.94 -0.27 -14.95
N ASN A 535 -13.60 -0.77 -13.78
CA ASN A 535 -13.92 -2.13 -13.32
C ASN A 535 -13.26 -3.28 -14.10
N ASP A 536 -12.19 -3.02 -14.86
CA ASP A 536 -11.45 -4.04 -15.58
C ASP A 536 -10.92 -5.12 -14.62
N GLU A 537 -11.01 -6.39 -15.02
CA GLU A 537 -10.43 -7.49 -14.23
C GLU A 537 -8.92 -7.37 -14.04
N LYS A 538 -8.22 -6.70 -14.95
CA LYS A 538 -6.77 -6.43 -14.88
C LYS A 538 -6.35 -5.47 -13.77
N PHE A 539 -7.31 -4.83 -13.08
CA PHE A 539 -7.02 -4.19 -11.80
C PHE A 539 -6.67 -5.20 -10.70
N ALA A 540 -6.96 -6.48 -10.87
CA ALA A 540 -6.34 -7.53 -10.08
C ALA A 540 -4.98 -7.86 -10.71
N ILE A 541 -3.88 -7.50 -10.05
CA ILE A 541 -2.55 -7.95 -10.48
C ILE A 541 -2.58 -9.49 -10.49
N GLU A 542 -2.01 -10.12 -11.54
CA GLU A 542 -2.01 -11.57 -11.62
C GLU A 542 -1.23 -12.19 -10.45
N VAL A 543 -1.74 -13.28 -9.91
CA VAL A 543 -1.01 -14.05 -8.89
C VAL A 543 0.31 -14.55 -9.48
N PRO A 544 1.38 -14.62 -8.68
CA PRO A 544 2.69 -15.02 -9.18
C PRO A 544 2.71 -16.36 -9.88
N TRP A 545 3.58 -16.50 -10.86
CA TRP A 545 3.74 -17.72 -11.65
C TRP A 545 3.97 -18.98 -10.79
N GLU A 546 4.68 -18.83 -9.68
CA GLU A 546 4.93 -19.92 -8.74
C GLU A 546 3.64 -20.43 -8.11
N ALA A 547 2.72 -19.53 -7.77
CA ALA A 547 1.41 -19.89 -7.22
C ALA A 547 0.52 -20.54 -8.29
N LEU A 548 0.53 -20.00 -9.52
CA LEU A 548 -0.17 -20.61 -10.66
C LEU A 548 0.35 -22.01 -10.97
N SER A 549 1.68 -22.20 -10.98
CA SER A 549 2.31 -23.51 -11.23
C SER A 549 2.03 -24.52 -10.12
N ALA A 550 1.80 -24.04 -8.90
CA ALA A 550 1.35 -24.87 -7.78
C ALA A 550 -0.15 -25.21 -7.83
N GLY A 551 -0.88 -24.74 -8.84
CA GLY A 551 -2.29 -25.05 -9.08
C GLY A 551 -3.28 -24.00 -8.56
N LEU A 552 -2.82 -22.83 -8.12
CA LEU A 552 -3.72 -21.73 -7.76
C LEU A 552 -4.37 -21.17 -9.04
N GLU A 553 -5.64 -20.80 -8.95
CA GLU A 553 -6.36 -20.25 -10.09
C GLU A 553 -5.90 -18.82 -10.41
N SER A 554 -5.81 -18.48 -11.71
CA SER A 554 -5.53 -17.16 -12.22
C SER A 554 -6.53 -16.10 -11.69
N SER A 555 -6.06 -14.88 -11.51
CA SER A 555 -6.90 -13.72 -11.21
C SER A 555 -7.80 -13.33 -12.38
N HIS A 556 -7.39 -13.63 -13.61
CA HIS A 556 -8.07 -13.25 -14.84
C HIS A 556 -8.88 -14.41 -15.42
N SER A 557 -9.97 -14.10 -16.10
CA SER A 557 -10.85 -15.09 -16.73
C SER A 557 -10.22 -15.76 -17.95
N THR A 558 -9.26 -15.08 -18.61
CA THR A 558 -8.49 -15.60 -19.73
C THR A 558 -7.03 -15.19 -19.59
N VAL A 559 -6.15 -16.17 -19.41
CA VAL A 559 -4.71 -15.98 -19.65
C VAL A 559 -4.51 -16.02 -21.16
N SER A 560 -4.99 -15.05 -21.90
CA SER A 560 -4.62 -14.89 -23.29
C SER A 560 -3.36 -14.04 -23.35
N ALA A 561 -2.26 -14.62 -23.82
CA ALA A 561 -1.12 -13.87 -24.29
C ALA A 561 -1.63 -12.74 -25.19
N GLY A 562 -1.40 -11.50 -24.78
CA GLY A 562 -1.80 -10.22 -25.36
C GLY A 562 -2.67 -10.27 -26.61
N ALA A 563 -3.95 -9.93 -26.46
CA ALA A 563 -4.71 -9.49 -27.61
C ALA A 563 -4.08 -8.18 -28.13
N PRO A 564 -3.84 -8.05 -29.44
CA PRO A 564 -3.28 -6.81 -29.98
C PRO A 564 -4.23 -5.66 -29.67
N VAL A 565 -3.70 -4.68 -28.95
CA VAL A 565 -4.42 -3.43 -28.64
C VAL A 565 -4.77 -2.75 -29.95
N THR A 566 -6.03 -2.38 -30.11
CA THR A 566 -6.48 -1.59 -31.26
C THR A 566 -5.72 -0.26 -31.24
N ARG A 567 -4.90 -0.02 -32.26
CA ARG A 567 -4.21 1.26 -32.46
C ARG A 567 -5.25 2.38 -32.52
N ALA A 568 -5.39 3.16 -31.46
CA ALA A 568 -6.06 4.43 -31.55
C ALA A 568 -5.06 5.43 -32.19
N THR A 569 -5.40 5.90 -33.39
CA THR A 569 -4.67 7.02 -34.02
C THR A 569 -5.05 8.28 -33.25
N PHE A 570 -4.14 8.78 -32.45
CA PHE A 570 -4.29 10.08 -31.79
C PHE A 570 -4.11 11.21 -32.82
N ASP A 571 -5.03 12.17 -32.78
CA ASP A 571 -4.89 13.41 -33.52
C ASP A 571 -3.81 14.27 -32.80
N LYS A 572 -2.80 14.69 -33.56
CA LYS A 572 -1.66 15.46 -33.04
C LYS A 572 -2.08 16.82 -32.43
N ASP A 573 -3.27 17.30 -32.79
CA ASP A 573 -3.77 18.61 -32.39
C ASP A 573 -4.39 18.61 -30.96
N GLU A 574 -4.71 17.46 -30.39
CA GLU A 574 -5.27 17.35 -29.03
C GLU A 574 -4.23 17.52 -27.89
N LEU A 575 -2.94 17.39 -28.19
CA LEU A 575 -1.86 17.56 -27.21
C LEU A 575 -1.33 19.00 -27.08
N MET A 576 -1.76 19.90 -27.96
CA MET A 576 -1.40 21.31 -27.89
C MET A 576 -2.47 22.11 -27.16
N VAL A 577 -2.54 22.01 -25.85
CA VAL A 577 -3.32 22.94 -25.03
C VAL A 577 -2.61 24.29 -25.02
N LYS A 578 -3.29 25.30 -25.56
CA LYS A 578 -2.92 26.71 -25.50
C LYS A 578 -2.78 27.24 -24.08
#